data_743615019aaa86bfd63913527fe7795f
#
_entry.id   743615019aaa86bfd63913527fe7795f
#
_cell.length_a   1.000
_cell.length_b   1.000
_cell.length_c   1.000
_cell.angle_alpha   90.00
_cell.angle_beta   90.00
_cell.angle_gamma   90.00
#
_symmetry.space_group_name_H-M   'P 1'
#
loop_
_entity.id
_entity.type
_entity.pdbx_description
1 polymer ?
#
loop_
_entity_poly.entity_id
_entity_poly.type
_entity_poly.pdbx_seq_one_letter_code
_entity_poly.pdbx_strand_id
1 'polypeptide(L)'
;MKKLFPVLLITFFISCNSSNVKQPEFHENEIVSMVYMKSNEKSSIEIDKFSDYYQSRIKELEPNVLSWKFFRSQNGNIILLERYKNEAAILNHIDNVSEGNPMEDDFTGFIDHFIIDSIEYYGSTSQDFKTTIESFGFPIRYKDLISGFTK
;
A
#
# COMPACT_ATOMS: atom_id res chain seq x y z
N MET A 1 -70.37 -12.11 37.07
CA MET A 1 -69.65 -11.12 36.19
C MET A 1 -68.18 -11.45 36.21
N LYS A 2 -67.66 -12.12 35.17
CA LYS A 2 -66.24 -12.51 35.05
C LYS A 2 -65.52 -11.39 34.28
N LYS A 3 -64.55 -10.71 34.96
CA LYS A 3 -63.69 -9.69 34.31
C LYS A 3 -62.57 -10.40 33.58
N LEU A 4 -62.53 -10.31 32.25
CA LEU A 4 -61.38 -10.67 31.41
C LEU A 4 -60.34 -9.56 31.50
N PHE A 5 -59.10 -9.92 31.89
CA PHE A 5 -57.93 -9.06 31.79
C PHE A 5 -57.25 -9.34 30.43
N PRO A 6 -56.99 -8.36 29.61
CA PRO A 6 -56.21 -8.59 28.40
C PRO A 6 -54.71 -8.66 28.75
N VAL A 7 -54.08 -9.77 28.43
CA VAL A 7 -52.61 -9.94 28.52
C VAL A 7 -51.98 -9.22 27.28
N LEU A 8 -51.29 -8.13 27.55
CA LEU A 8 -50.52 -7.40 26.56
C LEU A 8 -49.18 -8.12 26.29
N LEU A 9 -49.07 -8.78 25.13
CA LEU A 9 -47.86 -9.46 24.69
C LEU A 9 -46.93 -8.42 24.08
N ILE A 10 -45.88 -8.02 24.85
CA ILE A 10 -44.84 -7.11 24.34
C ILE A 10 -43.80 -7.97 23.62
N THR A 11 -43.78 -7.95 22.30
CA THR A 11 -42.73 -8.55 21.48
C THR A 11 -41.53 -7.61 21.38
N PHE A 12 -40.46 -7.97 22.06
CA PHE A 12 -39.16 -7.32 21.90
C PHE A 12 -38.55 -7.74 20.56
N PHE A 13 -38.52 -6.83 19.61
CA PHE A 13 -37.69 -6.99 18.41
C PHE A 13 -36.24 -6.69 18.78
N ILE A 14 -35.43 -7.75 18.95
CA ILE A 14 -33.98 -7.63 19.03
C ILE A 14 -33.50 -7.35 17.60
N SER A 15 -33.27 -6.08 17.28
CA SER A 15 -32.57 -5.68 16.08
C SER A 15 -31.10 -6.05 16.23
N CYS A 16 -30.69 -7.19 15.65
CA CYS A 16 -29.29 -7.48 15.45
C CYS A 16 -28.72 -6.49 14.44
N ASN A 17 -28.03 -5.46 14.94
CA ASN A 17 -27.17 -4.61 14.13
C ASN A 17 -25.97 -5.47 13.71
N SER A 18 -26.06 -6.14 12.54
CA SER A 18 -24.91 -6.75 11.91
C SER A 18 -24.01 -5.62 11.44
N SER A 19 -22.98 -5.29 12.26
CA SER A 19 -21.86 -4.50 11.80
C SER A 19 -21.29 -5.22 10.58
N ASN A 20 -21.47 -4.64 9.39
CA ASN A 20 -20.79 -5.04 8.17
C ASN A 20 -19.29 -4.80 8.38
N VAL A 21 -18.62 -5.74 9.02
CA VAL A 21 -17.16 -5.84 8.99
C VAL A 21 -16.84 -6.14 7.52
N LYS A 22 -16.42 -5.10 6.78
CA LYS A 22 -15.88 -5.29 5.43
C LYS A 22 -14.74 -6.29 5.56
N GLN A 23 -14.94 -7.51 5.04
CA GLN A 23 -13.83 -8.47 4.94
C GLN A 23 -12.75 -7.84 4.09
N PRO A 24 -11.46 -8.00 4.43
CA PRO A 24 -10.38 -7.52 3.59
C PRO A 24 -10.55 -8.12 2.20
N GLU A 25 -10.57 -7.26 1.19
CA GLU A 25 -10.73 -7.66 -0.20
C GLU A 25 -9.45 -8.42 -0.63
N PHE A 26 -9.61 -9.68 -1.06
CA PHE A 26 -8.51 -10.45 -1.63
C PHE A 26 -8.25 -9.97 -3.06
N HIS A 27 -7.01 -9.64 -3.35
CA HIS A 27 -6.56 -9.22 -4.68
C HIS A 27 -5.68 -10.31 -5.28
N GLU A 28 -6.22 -11.10 -6.21
CA GLU A 28 -5.54 -12.23 -6.84
C GLU A 28 -4.24 -11.81 -7.57
N ASN A 29 -4.23 -10.60 -8.13
CA ASN A 29 -3.11 -10.04 -8.90
C ASN A 29 -2.27 -9.04 -8.08
N GLU A 30 -2.31 -9.14 -6.75
CA GLU A 30 -1.53 -8.27 -5.88
C GLU A 30 -0.04 -8.42 -6.17
N ILE A 31 0.64 -7.27 -6.22
CA ILE A 31 2.10 -7.21 -6.31
C ILE A 31 2.64 -6.52 -5.07
N VAL A 32 3.63 -7.16 -4.45
CA VAL A 32 4.42 -6.55 -3.37
C VAL A 32 5.73 -6.04 -3.96
N SER A 33 6.07 -4.79 -3.67
CA SER A 33 7.37 -4.21 -3.98
C SER A 33 8.16 -4.02 -2.70
N MET A 34 9.46 -4.36 -2.75
CA MET A 34 10.43 -4.08 -1.71
C MET A 34 11.51 -3.18 -2.30
N VAL A 35 11.55 -1.92 -1.86
CA VAL A 35 12.57 -0.96 -2.28
C VAL A 35 13.66 -0.90 -1.21
N TYR A 36 14.87 -1.28 -1.56
CA TYR A 36 16.04 -1.23 -0.68
C TYR A 36 16.77 0.07 -0.90
N MET A 37 17.00 0.82 0.18
CA MET A 37 17.49 2.20 0.11
C MET A 37 18.50 2.50 1.22
N LYS A 38 19.24 3.57 1.00
CA LYS A 38 20.05 4.26 2.01
C LYS A 38 19.57 5.70 2.18
N SER A 39 19.89 6.28 3.34
CA SER A 39 19.75 7.73 3.53
C SER A 39 20.68 8.49 2.59
N ASN A 40 20.16 9.51 1.92
CA ASN A 40 20.94 10.45 1.14
C ASN A 40 21.38 11.63 2.03
N GLU A 41 22.40 11.38 2.89
CA GLU A 41 22.99 12.35 3.83
C GLU A 41 22.02 13.00 4.83
N LYS A 42 20.78 12.50 4.93
CA LYS A 42 19.77 12.97 5.90
C LYS A 42 19.92 12.28 7.25
N SER A 43 19.64 13.01 8.31
CA SER A 43 19.57 12.44 9.66
C SER A 43 18.37 11.48 9.82
N SER A 44 18.43 10.63 10.84
CA SER A 44 17.30 9.73 11.16
C SER A 44 15.99 10.48 11.39
N ILE A 45 16.04 11.66 11.99
CA ILE A 45 14.85 12.48 12.26
C ILE A 45 14.25 13.03 10.97
N GLU A 46 15.08 13.47 10.02
CA GLU A 46 14.61 13.93 8.71
C GLU A 46 13.98 12.78 7.92
N ILE A 47 14.64 11.63 7.90
CA ILE A 47 14.09 10.40 7.26
C ILE A 47 12.74 10.03 7.86
N ASP A 48 12.59 10.02 9.20
CA ASP A 48 11.33 9.67 9.85
C ASP A 48 10.20 10.65 9.47
N LYS A 49 10.47 11.96 9.54
CA LYS A 49 9.51 13.00 9.18
C LYS A 49 9.09 12.92 7.71
N PHE A 50 10.05 12.71 6.81
CA PHE A 50 9.76 12.61 5.39
C PHE A 50 8.97 11.32 5.08
N SER A 51 9.32 10.20 5.71
CA SER A 51 8.57 8.94 5.55
C SER A 51 7.11 9.08 5.99
N ASP A 52 6.84 9.76 7.12
CA ASP A 52 5.49 10.04 7.60
C ASP A 52 4.72 10.96 6.64
N TYR A 53 5.37 11.98 6.11
CA TYR A 53 4.79 12.86 5.11
C TYR A 53 4.44 12.10 3.83
N TYR A 54 5.43 11.39 3.25
CA TYR A 54 5.27 10.72 1.96
C TYR A 54 4.19 9.64 2.00
N GLN A 55 4.15 8.81 3.07
CA GLN A 55 3.07 7.84 3.22
C GLN A 55 1.67 8.46 3.27
N SER A 56 1.53 9.67 3.84
CA SER A 56 0.25 10.38 3.89
C SER A 56 -0.20 10.83 2.51
N ARG A 57 0.74 11.26 1.66
CA ARG A 57 0.48 11.63 0.25
C ARG A 57 0.03 10.43 -0.58
N ILE A 58 0.74 9.28 -0.44
CA ILE A 58 0.33 8.02 -1.09
C ILE A 58 -1.08 7.63 -0.67
N LYS A 59 -1.38 7.66 0.63
CA LYS A 59 -2.71 7.31 1.16
C LYS A 59 -3.82 8.20 0.61
N GLU A 60 -3.53 9.48 0.38
CA GLU A 60 -4.47 10.46 -0.13
C GLU A 60 -4.74 10.29 -1.63
N LEU A 61 -3.67 10.07 -2.42
CA LEU A 61 -3.71 10.20 -3.88
C LEU A 61 -3.79 8.85 -4.61
N GLU A 62 -3.47 7.73 -3.94
CA GLU A 62 -3.32 6.43 -4.61
C GLU A 62 -4.23 5.35 -4.01
N PRO A 63 -5.51 5.31 -4.37
CA PRO A 63 -6.51 4.41 -3.78
C PRO A 63 -6.27 2.92 -4.09
N ASN A 64 -5.42 2.59 -5.06
CA ASN A 64 -5.05 1.22 -5.44
C ASN A 64 -3.74 0.74 -4.80
N VAL A 65 -3.10 1.57 -3.96
CA VAL A 65 -2.02 1.17 -3.06
C VAL A 65 -2.65 0.59 -1.79
N LEU A 66 -2.37 -0.67 -1.51
CA LEU A 66 -2.95 -1.42 -0.39
C LEU A 66 -2.16 -1.24 0.91
N SER A 67 -0.86 -0.99 0.81
CA SER A 67 0.02 -0.76 1.96
C SER A 67 1.28 -0.02 1.53
N TRP A 68 1.76 0.85 2.44
CA TRP A 68 2.99 1.62 2.28
C TRP A 68 3.68 1.70 3.63
N LYS A 69 4.87 1.10 3.78
CA LYS A 69 5.54 0.99 5.09
C LYS A 69 7.04 1.12 4.96
N PHE A 70 7.59 2.10 5.67
CA PHE A 70 9.03 2.25 5.82
C PHE A 70 9.54 1.46 7.03
N PHE A 71 10.67 0.79 6.86
CA PHE A 71 11.39 0.07 7.91
C PHE A 71 12.84 0.54 7.95
N ARG A 72 13.40 0.63 9.15
CA ARG A 72 14.83 0.84 9.35
C ARG A 72 15.45 -0.46 9.85
N SER A 73 16.45 -0.96 9.12
CA SER A 73 17.21 -2.13 9.51
C SER A 73 18.27 -1.77 10.58
N GLN A 74 18.82 -2.78 11.25
CA GLN A 74 19.80 -2.55 12.32
C GLN A 74 21.08 -1.84 11.86
N ASN A 75 21.46 -2.01 10.59
CA ASN A 75 22.61 -1.32 9.97
C ASN A 75 22.28 0.09 9.43
N GLY A 76 21.07 0.60 9.67
CA GLY A 76 20.62 1.92 9.26
C GLY A 76 20.05 2.01 7.85
N ASN A 77 20.09 0.95 7.04
CA ASN A 77 19.43 0.94 5.73
C ASN A 77 17.92 1.04 5.87
N ILE A 78 17.28 1.59 4.86
CA ILE A 78 15.84 1.75 4.81
C ILE A 78 15.25 0.74 3.82
N ILE A 79 14.13 0.13 4.18
CA ILE A 79 13.35 -0.75 3.32
C ILE A 79 11.94 -0.18 3.25
N LEU A 80 11.47 0.08 2.04
CA LEU A 80 10.09 0.43 1.80
C LEU A 80 9.35 -0.81 1.28
N LEU A 81 8.28 -1.20 1.98
CA LEU A 81 7.35 -2.23 1.55
C LEU A 81 6.12 -1.55 1.00
N GLU A 82 5.82 -1.87 -0.23
CA GLU A 82 4.65 -1.39 -0.95
C GLU A 82 3.78 -2.59 -1.35
N ARG A 83 2.46 -2.44 -1.26
CA ARG A 83 1.52 -3.43 -1.79
C ARG A 83 0.57 -2.75 -2.74
N TYR A 84 0.45 -3.29 -3.92
CA TYR A 84 -0.37 -2.76 -4.99
C TYR A 84 -1.43 -3.76 -5.40
N LYS A 85 -2.60 -3.27 -5.75
CA LYS A 85 -3.72 -4.12 -6.19
C LYS A 85 -3.38 -4.96 -7.42
N ASN A 86 -2.53 -4.44 -8.31
CA ASN A 86 -2.07 -5.08 -9.55
C ASN A 86 -0.99 -4.22 -10.23
N GLU A 87 -0.49 -4.66 -11.41
CA GLU A 87 0.47 -3.92 -12.24
C GLU A 87 -0.01 -2.50 -12.60
N ALA A 88 -1.29 -2.35 -12.94
CA ALA A 88 -1.83 -1.05 -13.31
C ALA A 88 -1.75 -0.03 -12.17
N ALA A 89 -1.83 -0.49 -10.91
CA ALA A 89 -1.65 0.38 -9.74
C ALA A 89 -0.21 0.87 -9.62
N ILE A 90 0.79 0.06 -9.95
CA ILE A 90 2.21 0.46 -9.98
C ILE A 90 2.45 1.45 -11.10
N LEU A 91 1.93 1.18 -12.31
CA LEU A 91 2.09 2.09 -13.45
C LEU A 91 1.43 3.44 -13.19
N ASN A 92 0.29 3.46 -12.49
CA ASN A 92 -0.36 4.70 -12.04
C ASN A 92 0.49 5.44 -11.00
N HIS A 93 1.13 4.72 -10.06
CA HIS A 93 2.07 5.33 -9.11
C HIS A 93 3.22 6.03 -9.86
N ILE A 94 3.82 5.35 -10.84
CA ILE A 94 4.90 5.90 -11.66
C ILE A 94 4.43 7.14 -12.43
N ASP A 95 3.23 7.11 -12.98
CA ASP A 95 2.65 8.26 -13.65
C ASP A 95 2.45 9.44 -12.68
N ASN A 96 1.89 9.20 -11.50
CA ASN A 96 1.68 10.22 -10.48
C ASN A 96 2.96 10.94 -10.05
N VAL A 97 4.09 10.24 -9.99
CA VAL A 97 5.39 10.81 -9.57
C VAL A 97 6.21 11.38 -10.75
N SER A 98 5.69 11.27 -11.97
CA SER A 98 6.34 11.80 -13.16
C SER A 98 6.11 13.30 -13.34
N GLU A 99 6.91 13.93 -14.23
CA GLU A 99 6.86 15.36 -14.50
C GLU A 99 5.45 15.83 -14.90
N GLY A 100 5.00 16.92 -14.29
CA GLY A 100 3.67 17.53 -14.52
C GLY A 100 2.53 16.87 -13.76
N ASN A 101 2.77 15.83 -12.96
CA ASN A 101 1.77 15.06 -12.24
C ASN A 101 1.71 15.40 -10.73
N PRO A 102 0.65 14.99 -9.99
CA PRO A 102 0.35 15.48 -8.64
C PRO A 102 1.42 15.21 -7.58
N MET A 103 2.32 14.25 -7.79
CA MET A 103 3.36 13.84 -6.83
C MET A 103 4.79 14.07 -7.35
N GLU A 104 5.00 14.87 -8.40
CA GLU A 104 6.33 15.20 -8.93
C GLU A 104 7.24 15.78 -7.85
N ASP A 105 6.77 16.82 -7.13
CA ASP A 105 7.53 17.46 -6.06
C ASP A 105 7.77 16.51 -4.88
N ASP A 106 6.78 15.66 -4.56
CA ASP A 106 6.89 14.64 -3.53
C ASP A 106 8.00 13.63 -3.86
N PHE A 107 8.08 13.20 -5.12
CA PHE A 107 9.12 12.28 -5.60
C PHE A 107 10.50 12.93 -5.68
N THR A 108 10.58 14.19 -6.07
CA THR A 108 11.82 14.98 -5.98
C THR A 108 12.34 15.00 -4.55
N GLY A 109 11.45 15.23 -3.58
CA GLY A 109 11.77 15.11 -2.16
C GLY A 109 12.20 13.68 -1.77
N PHE A 110 11.57 12.65 -2.35
CA PHE A 110 11.93 11.25 -2.08
C PHE A 110 13.38 10.96 -2.48
N ILE A 111 13.79 11.34 -3.68
CA ILE A 111 15.17 11.15 -4.17
C ILE A 111 16.17 12.03 -3.40
N ASP A 112 15.75 13.20 -2.89
CA ASP A 112 16.60 14.02 -1.99
C ASP A 112 16.84 13.36 -0.62
N HIS A 113 15.95 12.48 -0.17
CA HIS A 113 16.06 11.78 1.12
C HIS A 113 16.64 10.37 1.01
N PHE A 114 16.43 9.68 -0.12
CA PHE A 114 16.77 8.27 -0.29
C PHE A 114 17.58 8.01 -1.55
N ILE A 115 18.57 7.14 -1.42
CA ILE A 115 19.29 6.53 -2.55
C ILE A 115 18.72 5.13 -2.72
N ILE A 116 18.12 4.82 -3.87
CA ILE A 116 17.59 3.50 -4.19
C ILE A 116 18.72 2.57 -4.61
N ASP A 117 18.96 1.50 -3.85
CA ASP A 117 19.94 0.47 -4.16
C ASP A 117 19.36 -0.60 -5.12
N SER A 118 18.13 -1.04 -4.89
CA SER A 118 17.42 -2.00 -5.75
C SER A 118 15.92 -2.08 -5.42
N ILE A 119 15.14 -2.62 -6.36
CA ILE A 119 13.71 -2.88 -6.21
C ILE A 119 13.46 -4.36 -6.50
N GLU A 120 12.69 -5.03 -5.64
CA GLU A 120 12.24 -6.40 -5.86
C GLU A 120 10.72 -6.43 -5.95
N TYR A 121 10.17 -7.01 -7.02
CA TYR A 121 8.74 -7.23 -7.21
C TYR A 121 8.41 -8.69 -6.95
N TYR A 122 7.38 -8.94 -6.12
CA TYR A 122 6.87 -10.25 -5.74
C TYR A 122 5.44 -10.38 -6.23
N GLY A 123 5.17 -11.34 -7.08
CA GLY A 123 3.88 -11.59 -7.70
C GLY A 123 4.02 -11.94 -9.18
N SER A 124 2.90 -12.21 -9.85
CA SER A 124 2.90 -12.51 -11.27
C SER A 124 2.96 -11.21 -12.07
N THR A 125 4.02 -11.03 -12.85
CA THR A 125 4.23 -9.83 -13.67
C THR A 125 4.33 -10.16 -15.15
N SER A 126 3.67 -9.34 -15.99
CA SER A 126 3.69 -9.47 -17.44
C SER A 126 5.04 -9.02 -18.04
N GLN A 127 5.33 -9.45 -19.27
CA GLN A 127 6.54 -9.01 -19.96
C GLN A 127 6.49 -7.51 -20.29
N ASP A 128 5.31 -6.98 -20.62
CA ASP A 128 5.14 -5.57 -20.94
C ASP A 128 5.41 -4.70 -19.71
N PHE A 129 4.92 -5.12 -18.54
CA PHE A 129 5.24 -4.47 -17.25
C PHE A 129 6.75 -4.47 -16.99
N LYS A 130 7.42 -5.63 -17.12
CA LYS A 130 8.87 -5.73 -16.92
C LYS A 130 9.63 -4.78 -17.82
N THR A 131 9.30 -4.75 -19.11
CA THR A 131 9.94 -3.86 -20.10
C THR A 131 9.77 -2.39 -19.70
N THR A 132 8.57 -1.99 -19.26
CA THR A 132 8.30 -0.62 -18.83
C THR A 132 9.11 -0.27 -17.59
N ILE A 133 9.09 -1.11 -16.55
CA ILE A 133 9.78 -0.85 -15.28
C ILE A 133 11.31 -0.79 -15.47
N GLU A 134 11.87 -1.69 -16.25
CA GLU A 134 13.31 -1.73 -16.53
C GLU A 134 13.82 -0.48 -17.27
N SER A 135 12.95 0.21 -18.01
CA SER A 135 13.31 1.44 -18.72
C SER A 135 13.68 2.61 -17.78
N PHE A 136 13.30 2.55 -16.50
CA PHE A 136 13.68 3.56 -15.49
C PHE A 136 15.11 3.41 -14.95
N GLY A 137 15.80 2.31 -15.28
CA GLY A 137 17.24 2.13 -15.03
C GLY A 137 17.61 1.76 -13.59
N PHE A 138 16.66 1.44 -12.72
CA PHE A 138 16.94 0.90 -11.39
C PHE A 138 17.33 -0.58 -11.47
N PRO A 139 18.18 -1.09 -10.55
CA PRO A 139 18.41 -2.52 -10.39
C PRO A 139 17.15 -3.24 -9.93
N ILE A 140 16.53 -4.04 -10.79
CA ILE A 140 15.23 -4.69 -10.54
C ILE A 140 15.38 -6.19 -10.51
N ARG A 141 14.61 -6.85 -9.64
CA ARG A 141 14.45 -8.31 -9.56
C ARG A 141 12.99 -8.69 -9.46
N TYR A 142 12.61 -9.79 -10.08
CA TYR A 142 11.25 -10.34 -10.05
C TYR A 142 11.24 -11.69 -9.33
N LYS A 143 10.18 -11.94 -8.57
CA LYS A 143 9.94 -13.15 -7.77
C LYS A 143 8.51 -13.62 -8.04
N ASP A 144 8.37 -14.68 -8.78
CA ASP A 144 7.07 -15.26 -9.09
C ASP A 144 6.45 -15.91 -7.85
N LEU A 145 5.14 -15.72 -7.67
CA LEU A 145 4.38 -16.37 -6.62
C LEU A 145 4.26 -17.88 -6.92
N ILE A 146 4.75 -18.71 -6.01
CA ILE A 146 4.58 -20.15 -6.09
C ILE A 146 3.28 -20.58 -5.41
N SER A 147 3.00 -20.04 -4.22
CA SER A 147 1.81 -20.38 -3.43
C SER A 147 1.66 -19.35 -2.30
N GLY A 148 0.43 -19.01 -1.95
CA GLY A 148 0.14 -18.09 -0.85
C GLY A 148 -1.35 -17.87 -0.66
N PHE A 149 -1.70 -17.18 0.43
CA PHE A 149 -3.05 -16.65 0.66
C PHE A 149 -2.97 -15.35 1.45
N THR A 150 -4.00 -14.50 1.32
CA THR A 150 -4.24 -13.33 2.16
C THR A 150 -5.61 -13.46 2.83
N LYS A 151 -5.72 -13.07 4.11
CA LYS A 151 -6.99 -13.05 4.89
C LYS A 151 -7.37 -11.61 5.18
#